data_c24c17598a1fa428b50bc22b2d52530c
#
_entry.id   c24c17598a1fa428b50bc22b2d52530c
#
_cell.length_a   1.000
_cell.length_b   1.000
_cell.length_c   1.000
_cell.angle_alpha   90.00
_cell.angle_beta   90.00
_cell.angle_gamma   90.00
#
_symmetry.space_group_name_H-M   'P 1'
#
loop_
_entity.id
_entity.type
_entity.pdbx_description
1 polymer ?
#
loop_
_entity_poly.entity_id
_entity_poly.type
_entity_poly.pdbx_seq_one_letter_code
_entity_poly.pdbx_strand_id
1 'polypeptide(L)'
;QTLFPYTTLFRSLRIPTVSCENIAERDDEPFSQWIPTLQRLYPHFFKVAEPTRIDDFGMLLRWPGADSALDPIVMMAHQDVVPVEGQDWKHDPFGAEIIDGEIWARGSLDTKCIVSAFLEATEHLIDQGFVPPRDVWFFSSDGEEIAAPTATHAVQWLREHNIHPYMVLDEGGAVATNAPLGVTEPVAMVGVSEKGHVDLTVTARADGGHASTPAANDACRLLCRVCETISANPGKPQLTPAVEATLSELGARSGA
;
A
#
# COMPACT_ATOMS: atom_id res chain seq x y z
N GLN A 1 31.05 -12.04 2.83
CA GLN A 1 29.89 -12.60 3.54
C GLN A 1 28.68 -11.99 2.89
N THR A 2 27.99 -12.75 2.07
CA THR A 2 26.65 -12.39 1.58
C THR A 2 25.74 -12.32 2.82
N LEU A 3 25.46 -11.10 3.28
CA LEU A 3 24.35 -10.87 4.19
C LEU A 3 23.11 -11.31 3.41
N PHE A 4 22.49 -12.38 3.86
CA PHE A 4 21.22 -12.83 3.28
C PHE A 4 20.21 -11.68 3.43
N PRO A 5 19.46 -11.32 2.36
CA PRO A 5 18.48 -10.23 2.40
C PRO A 5 17.41 -10.41 3.50
N TYR A 6 17.24 -11.61 4.01
CA TYR A 6 16.34 -11.93 5.11
C TYR A 6 16.65 -11.20 6.42
N THR A 7 17.92 -10.88 6.72
CA THR A 7 18.27 -10.23 8.01
C THR A 7 17.81 -8.78 8.08
N THR A 8 17.77 -8.08 6.97
CA THR A 8 17.30 -6.70 6.85
C THR A 8 15.78 -6.65 6.92
N LEU A 9 15.09 -7.50 6.16
CA LEU A 9 13.64 -7.66 6.23
C LEU A 9 13.18 -7.98 7.66
N PHE A 10 13.82 -8.93 8.36
CA PHE A 10 13.42 -9.30 9.74
C PHE A 10 13.53 -8.13 10.70
N ARG A 11 14.52 -7.27 10.55
CA ARG A 11 14.66 -6.10 11.42
C ARG A 11 13.57 -5.07 11.18
N SER A 12 13.14 -4.89 9.94
CA SER A 12 12.02 -4.01 9.59
C SER A 12 10.69 -4.58 10.07
N LEU A 13 10.48 -5.90 9.95
CA LEU A 13 9.27 -6.58 10.39
C LEU A 13 9.05 -6.53 11.91
N ARG A 14 10.14 -6.46 12.69
CA ARG A 14 10.07 -6.34 14.16
C ARG A 14 9.67 -4.95 14.65
N ILE A 15 9.54 -3.97 13.78
CA ILE A 15 9.05 -2.65 14.14
C ILE A 15 7.53 -2.65 13.93
N PRO A 16 6.73 -2.59 15.00
CA PRO A 16 5.27 -2.69 14.91
C PRO A 16 4.65 -1.34 14.52
N THR A 17 4.84 -0.91 13.29
CA THR A 17 4.27 0.33 12.74
C THR A 17 2.78 0.14 12.45
N VAL A 18 2.00 -0.08 13.48
CA VAL A 18 0.56 -0.35 13.38
C VAL A 18 -0.20 0.92 13.09
N SER A 19 -0.94 0.95 11.98
CA SER A 19 -1.81 2.06 11.62
C SER A 19 -3.03 2.14 12.54
N CYS A 20 -3.54 3.36 12.74
CA CYS A 20 -4.69 3.64 13.59
C CYS A 20 -5.57 4.70 12.90
N GLU A 21 -6.88 4.43 12.73
CA GLU A 21 -7.81 5.38 12.12
C GLU A 21 -7.83 6.72 12.85
N ASN A 22 -7.71 6.70 14.19
CA ASN A 22 -7.54 7.91 14.98
C ASN A 22 -6.05 8.20 15.17
N ILE A 23 -5.48 9.02 14.32
CA ILE A 23 -4.06 9.39 14.36
C ILE A 23 -3.61 9.89 15.76
N ALA A 24 -4.50 10.51 16.52
CA ALA A 24 -4.17 10.97 17.88
C ALA A 24 -3.96 9.81 18.90
N GLU A 25 -4.35 8.61 18.54
CA GLU A 25 -4.19 7.39 19.34
C GLU A 25 -3.08 6.47 18.82
N ARG A 26 -2.45 6.83 17.68
CA ARG A 26 -1.35 6.06 17.09
C ARG A 26 -0.14 6.06 18.02
N ASP A 27 0.49 4.91 18.19
CA ASP A 27 1.81 4.83 18.80
C ASP A 27 2.87 5.26 17.79
N ASP A 28 3.39 6.46 17.94
CA ASP A 28 4.37 7.06 17.04
C ASP A 28 5.80 6.55 17.25
N GLU A 29 6.09 5.88 18.36
CA GLU A 29 7.45 5.40 18.66
C GLU A 29 7.98 4.41 17.62
N PRO A 30 7.23 3.37 17.18
CA PRO A 30 7.67 2.49 16.10
C PRO A 30 7.93 3.23 14.77
N PHE A 31 7.07 4.19 14.42
CA PHE A 31 7.24 4.98 13.20
C PHE A 31 8.50 5.84 13.26
N SER A 32 8.81 6.41 14.42
CA SER A 32 10.02 7.20 14.61
C SER A 32 11.31 6.38 14.45
N GLN A 33 11.26 5.08 14.71
CA GLN A 33 12.39 4.15 14.58
C GLN A 33 12.59 3.66 13.14
N TRP A 34 11.59 3.82 12.26
CA TRP A 34 11.59 3.26 10.91
C TRP A 34 12.78 3.74 10.07
N ILE A 35 12.84 5.03 9.76
CA ILE A 35 13.90 5.59 8.93
C ILE A 35 15.30 5.40 9.55
N PRO A 36 15.53 5.66 10.86
CA PRO A 36 16.82 5.37 11.48
C PRO A 36 17.23 3.89 11.37
N THR A 37 16.28 2.98 11.36
CA THR A 37 16.59 1.56 11.16
C THR A 37 16.99 1.28 9.72
N LEU A 38 16.25 1.79 8.73
CA LEU A 38 16.61 1.64 7.32
C LEU A 38 17.98 2.26 7.01
N GLN A 39 18.32 3.41 7.59
CA GLN A 39 19.63 4.04 7.46
C GLN A 39 20.79 3.14 7.94
N ARG A 40 20.57 2.40 9.02
CA ARG A 40 21.58 1.44 9.52
C ARG A 40 21.69 0.19 8.64
N LEU A 41 20.59 -0.21 8.01
CA LEU A 41 20.52 -1.41 7.18
C LEU A 41 21.06 -1.19 5.77
N TYR A 42 20.87 0.02 5.23
CA TYR A 42 21.16 0.38 3.84
C TYR A 42 22.05 1.64 3.74
N PRO A 43 23.27 1.59 4.31
CA PRO A 43 24.13 2.78 4.44
C PRO A 43 24.60 3.35 3.10
N HIS A 44 24.80 2.55 2.04
CA HIS A 44 25.18 3.06 0.73
C HIS A 44 24.05 3.84 0.08
N PHE A 45 22.81 3.32 0.17
CA PHE A 45 21.64 4.03 -0.34
C PHE A 45 21.44 5.36 0.38
N PHE A 46 21.41 5.37 1.71
CA PHE A 46 21.19 6.61 2.47
C PHE A 46 22.35 7.61 2.42
N LYS A 47 23.52 7.20 1.93
CA LYS A 47 24.64 8.12 1.65
C LYS A 47 24.40 8.96 0.39
N VAL A 48 23.68 8.43 -0.59
CA VAL A 48 23.40 9.08 -1.87
C VAL A 48 21.98 9.58 -2.01
N ALA A 49 21.04 9.01 -1.25
CA ALA A 49 19.65 9.40 -1.29
C ALA A 49 19.41 10.78 -0.67
N GLU A 50 18.54 11.54 -1.29
CA GLU A 50 18.10 12.85 -0.81
C GLU A 50 16.70 12.70 -0.19
N PRO A 51 16.59 12.71 1.16
CA PRO A 51 15.31 12.51 1.83
C PRO A 51 14.47 13.78 1.85
N THR A 52 13.18 13.64 1.56
CA THR A 52 12.16 14.65 1.78
C THR A 52 11.06 14.06 2.65
N ARG A 53 10.79 14.69 3.78
CA ARG A 53 9.74 14.26 4.70
C ARG A 53 8.38 14.73 4.18
N ILE A 54 7.41 13.85 4.22
CA ILE A 54 6.00 14.12 3.92
C ILE A 54 5.20 13.80 5.19
N ASP A 55 4.50 14.79 5.70
CA ASP A 55 3.78 14.69 6.97
C ASP A 55 4.67 14.21 8.14
N ASP A 56 4.13 13.37 9.04
CA ASP A 56 4.84 12.98 10.25
C ASP A 56 5.92 11.93 9.98
N PHE A 57 5.63 10.90 9.20
CA PHE A 57 6.53 9.76 9.00
C PHE A 57 6.66 9.30 7.55
N GLY A 58 5.89 9.85 6.61
CA GLY A 58 6.06 9.59 5.19
C GLY A 58 7.38 10.16 4.68
N MET A 59 8.02 9.45 3.75
CA MET A 59 9.32 9.83 3.19
C MET A 59 9.36 9.64 1.68
N LEU A 60 9.77 10.69 0.97
CA LEU A 60 10.27 10.60 -0.40
C LEU A 60 11.80 10.55 -0.37
N LEU A 61 12.39 9.54 -0.97
CA LEU A 61 13.83 9.31 -1.01
C LEU A 61 14.28 9.33 -2.47
N ARG A 62 14.96 10.39 -2.88
CA ARG A 62 15.49 10.54 -4.23
C ARG A 62 16.84 9.86 -4.34
N TRP A 63 16.98 8.91 -5.25
CA TRP A 63 18.24 8.40 -5.75
C TRP A 63 18.58 9.13 -7.05
N PRO A 64 19.57 10.05 -7.03
CA PRO A 64 19.89 10.86 -8.21
C PRO A 64 20.38 9.99 -9.37
N GLY A 65 19.86 10.29 -10.55
CA GLY A 65 20.27 9.68 -11.80
C GLY A 65 21.38 10.46 -12.52
N ALA A 66 21.86 9.90 -13.62
CA ALA A 66 22.86 10.52 -14.46
C ALA A 66 22.33 11.74 -15.22
N ASP A 67 21.03 11.76 -15.52
CA ASP A 67 20.34 12.85 -16.22
C ASP A 67 19.05 13.22 -15.50
N SER A 68 19.08 14.32 -14.77
CA SER A 68 17.95 14.86 -14.02
C SER A 68 16.90 15.56 -14.90
N ALA A 69 17.15 15.71 -16.22
CA ALA A 69 16.16 16.25 -17.15
C ALA A 69 15.16 15.18 -17.61
N LEU A 70 15.45 13.92 -17.38
CA LEU A 70 14.52 12.82 -17.68
C LEU A 70 13.45 12.71 -16.58
N ASP A 71 12.21 12.49 -17.00
CA ASP A 71 11.13 12.19 -16.06
C ASP A 71 11.48 10.99 -15.19
N PRO A 72 11.34 11.09 -13.86
CA PRO A 72 11.80 10.07 -12.93
C PRO A 72 10.90 8.84 -12.88
N ILE A 73 11.39 7.76 -12.27
CA ILE A 73 10.58 6.64 -11.82
C ILE A 73 10.26 6.85 -10.34
N VAL A 74 9.01 6.64 -9.95
CA VAL A 74 8.59 6.56 -8.56
C VAL A 74 8.26 5.11 -8.23
N MET A 75 8.91 4.58 -7.21
CA MET A 75 8.57 3.30 -6.60
C MET A 75 7.98 3.59 -5.24
N MET A 76 6.89 2.93 -4.89
CA MET A 76 6.22 3.17 -3.62
C MET A 76 5.89 1.86 -2.90
N ALA A 77 5.89 1.95 -1.59
CA ALA A 77 5.41 0.91 -0.69
C ALA A 77 5.12 1.55 0.67
N HIS A 78 4.30 0.93 1.48
CA HIS A 78 3.99 1.47 2.79
C HIS A 78 4.78 0.80 3.91
N GLN A 79 4.96 1.53 5.00
CA GLN A 79 5.65 1.10 6.21
C GLN A 79 4.69 0.66 7.30
N ASP A 80 3.46 1.15 7.26
CA ASP A 80 2.44 0.80 8.23
C ASP A 80 1.86 -0.60 7.98
N VAL A 81 1.17 -1.12 8.95
CA VAL A 81 0.55 -2.43 8.94
C VAL A 81 -0.77 -2.39 9.71
N VAL A 82 -1.73 -3.23 9.32
CA VAL A 82 -2.99 -3.35 10.04
C VAL A 82 -2.80 -3.92 11.46
N PRO A 83 -3.70 -3.61 12.40
CA PRO A 83 -3.69 -4.17 13.75
C PRO A 83 -3.68 -5.71 13.77
N VAL A 84 -3.17 -6.29 14.84
CA VAL A 84 -3.09 -7.74 15.05
C VAL A 84 -4.08 -8.24 16.10
N GLU A 85 -4.70 -7.34 16.82
CA GLU A 85 -5.66 -7.63 17.87
C GLU A 85 -6.90 -8.33 17.33
N GLY A 86 -7.39 -9.31 18.08
CA GLY A 86 -8.58 -10.08 17.68
C GLY A 86 -8.34 -11.10 16.56
N GLN A 87 -7.09 -11.31 16.14
CA GLN A 87 -6.69 -12.32 15.17
C GLN A 87 -6.03 -13.51 15.88
N ASP A 88 -6.25 -14.72 15.34
CA ASP A 88 -5.69 -15.96 15.90
C ASP A 88 -4.30 -16.23 15.29
N TRP A 89 -3.28 -15.59 15.86
CA TRP A 89 -1.89 -15.78 15.44
C TRP A 89 -1.28 -17.02 16.09
N LYS A 90 -0.71 -17.90 15.29
CA LYS A 90 0.01 -19.08 15.77
C LYS A 90 1.41 -18.77 16.31
N HIS A 91 2.00 -17.69 15.85
CA HIS A 91 3.33 -17.20 16.19
C HIS A 91 3.26 -15.71 16.48
N ASP A 92 4.28 -15.16 17.11
CA ASP A 92 4.35 -13.72 17.38
C ASP A 92 4.28 -12.92 16.06
N PRO A 93 3.25 -12.07 15.87
CA PRO A 93 3.09 -11.31 14.64
C PRO A 93 4.22 -10.31 14.36
N PHE A 94 5.05 -9.97 15.35
CA PHE A 94 6.23 -9.12 15.19
C PHE A 94 7.54 -9.85 15.52
N GLY A 95 7.49 -11.16 15.72
CA GLY A 95 8.67 -12.00 15.97
C GLY A 95 9.61 -12.08 14.76
N ALA A 96 9.06 -12.00 13.55
CA ALA A 96 9.80 -12.15 12.30
C ALA A 96 10.67 -13.42 12.31
N GLU A 97 10.03 -14.55 12.45
CA GLU A 97 10.69 -15.86 12.56
C GLU A 97 10.55 -16.64 11.24
N ILE A 98 11.53 -17.51 10.97
CA ILE A 98 11.43 -18.50 9.90
C ILE A 98 11.00 -19.82 10.54
N ILE A 99 9.82 -20.31 10.17
CA ILE A 99 9.24 -21.55 10.66
C ILE A 99 8.84 -22.38 9.45
N ASP A 100 9.37 -23.58 9.35
CA ASP A 100 9.13 -24.52 8.25
C ASP A 100 9.39 -23.91 6.83
N GLY A 101 10.35 -22.97 6.75
CA GLY A 101 10.72 -22.31 5.51
C GLY A 101 9.85 -21.09 5.14
N GLU A 102 8.90 -20.71 5.98
CA GLU A 102 8.03 -19.55 5.83
C GLU A 102 8.42 -18.42 6.80
N ILE A 103 8.30 -17.17 6.34
CA ILE A 103 8.51 -15.98 7.19
C ILE A 103 7.18 -15.62 7.85
N TRP A 104 7.14 -15.75 9.17
CA TRP A 104 5.97 -15.42 9.97
C TRP A 104 6.12 -14.02 10.57
N ALA A 105 5.40 -13.06 10.00
CA ALA A 105 5.28 -11.72 10.57
C ALA A 105 4.16 -10.92 9.91
N ARG A 106 3.54 -9.99 10.63
CA ARG A 106 2.72 -8.93 10.06
C ARG A 106 3.62 -8.01 9.21
N GLY A 107 3.19 -7.66 7.98
CA GLY A 107 4.00 -6.89 7.03
C GLY A 107 5.01 -7.70 6.21
N SER A 108 5.11 -9.04 6.42
CA SER A 108 6.02 -9.88 5.64
C SER A 108 5.60 -10.02 4.17
N LEU A 109 4.31 -9.87 3.87
CA LEU A 109 3.75 -9.87 2.53
C LEU A 109 3.24 -8.47 2.15
N ASP A 110 2.56 -7.81 3.05
CA ASP A 110 1.90 -6.52 2.89
C ASP A 110 2.49 -5.50 3.90
N THR A 111 3.43 -4.60 3.54
CA THR A 111 4.21 -4.66 2.28
C THR A 111 5.69 -4.33 2.54
N LYS A 112 6.17 -4.52 3.80
CA LYS A 112 7.57 -4.28 4.17
C LYS A 112 8.58 -5.12 3.36
N CYS A 113 8.11 -6.24 2.78
CA CYS A 113 8.92 -7.04 1.86
C CYS A 113 9.29 -6.23 0.60
N ILE A 114 8.38 -5.40 0.06
CA ILE A 114 8.64 -4.56 -1.12
C ILE A 114 9.60 -3.44 -0.76
N VAL A 115 9.43 -2.79 0.41
CA VAL A 115 10.41 -1.82 0.93
C VAL A 115 11.80 -2.44 0.99
N SER A 116 11.91 -3.63 1.58
CA SER A 116 13.19 -4.32 1.71
C SER A 116 13.75 -4.73 0.35
N ALA A 117 12.94 -5.24 -0.57
CA ALA A 117 13.38 -5.66 -1.89
C ALA A 117 13.95 -4.48 -2.70
N PHE A 118 13.26 -3.32 -2.66
CA PHE A 118 13.76 -2.10 -3.29
C PHE A 118 15.09 -1.65 -2.71
N LEU A 119 15.18 -1.55 -1.38
CA LEU A 119 16.38 -1.06 -0.71
C LEU A 119 17.56 -2.03 -0.86
N GLU A 120 17.34 -3.34 -0.80
CA GLU A 120 18.38 -4.35 -1.07
C GLU A 120 18.93 -4.24 -2.50
N ALA A 121 18.04 -4.12 -3.48
CA ALA A 121 18.45 -3.99 -4.87
C ALA A 121 19.26 -2.71 -5.11
N THR A 122 18.80 -1.59 -4.57
CA THR A 122 19.47 -0.29 -4.73
C THR A 122 20.79 -0.24 -3.97
N GLU A 123 20.85 -0.75 -2.74
CA GLU A 123 22.07 -0.87 -1.94
C GLU A 123 23.16 -1.64 -2.71
N HIS A 124 22.79 -2.79 -3.28
CA HIS A 124 23.70 -3.62 -4.05
C HIS A 124 24.17 -2.94 -5.35
N LEU A 125 23.25 -2.28 -6.08
CA LEU A 125 23.62 -1.56 -7.30
C LEU A 125 24.57 -0.39 -7.02
N ILE A 126 24.33 0.36 -5.94
CA ILE A 126 25.17 1.47 -5.52
C ILE A 126 26.55 0.98 -5.11
N ASP A 127 26.64 -0.13 -4.37
CA ASP A 127 27.92 -0.76 -4.00
C ASP A 127 28.75 -1.17 -5.23
N GLN A 128 28.08 -1.53 -6.32
CA GLN A 128 28.72 -1.80 -7.63
C GLN A 128 29.04 -0.53 -8.44
N GLY A 129 28.76 0.65 -7.92
CA GLY A 129 28.99 1.92 -8.62
C GLY A 129 27.97 2.24 -9.71
N PHE A 130 26.81 1.57 -9.71
CA PHE A 130 25.75 1.86 -10.67
C PHE A 130 25.07 3.19 -10.35
N VAL A 131 24.87 4.00 -11.39
CA VAL A 131 24.09 5.23 -11.35
C VAL A 131 22.92 5.04 -12.32
N PRO A 132 21.67 5.21 -11.90
CA PRO A 132 20.54 5.05 -12.79
C PRO A 132 20.54 6.15 -13.87
N PRO A 133 20.02 5.89 -15.08
CA PRO A 133 19.98 6.89 -16.14
C PRO A 133 19.10 8.10 -15.85
N ARG A 134 18.08 7.95 -15.00
CA ARG A 134 17.16 8.98 -14.52
C ARG A 134 17.00 8.87 -13.02
N ASP A 135 16.46 9.90 -12.40
CA ASP A 135 16.15 9.86 -10.97
C ASP A 135 15.18 8.71 -10.65
N VAL A 136 15.46 8.04 -9.55
CA VAL A 136 14.54 7.04 -8.96
C VAL A 136 14.11 7.56 -7.59
N TRP A 137 12.82 7.72 -7.42
CA TRP A 137 12.23 8.11 -6.14
C TRP A 137 11.63 6.89 -5.47
N PHE A 138 11.86 6.74 -4.20
CA PHE A 138 11.17 5.77 -3.38
C PHE A 138 10.29 6.51 -2.38
N PHE A 139 8.99 6.22 -2.42
CA PHE A 139 8.02 6.76 -1.48
C PHE A 139 7.63 5.68 -0.46
N SER A 140 7.87 5.97 0.83
CA SER A 140 7.44 5.14 1.96
C SER A 140 6.29 5.85 2.67
N SER A 141 5.06 5.34 2.50
CA SER A 141 3.86 5.85 3.17
C SER A 141 3.75 5.33 4.59
N ASP A 142 3.13 6.11 5.48
CA ASP A 142 2.94 5.79 6.90
C ASP A 142 1.47 5.56 7.30
N GLY A 143 0.59 5.41 6.33
CA GLY A 143 -0.85 5.28 6.59
C GLY A 143 -1.65 4.81 5.38
N GLU A 144 -1.10 3.88 4.59
CA GLU A 144 -1.79 3.31 3.43
C GLU A 144 -3.02 2.54 3.87
N GLU A 145 -2.88 1.69 4.90
CA GLU A 145 -3.90 0.79 5.44
C GLU A 145 -5.16 1.49 6.00
N ILE A 146 -5.06 2.80 6.20
CA ILE A 146 -6.15 3.64 6.70
C ILE A 146 -6.50 4.77 5.72
N ALA A 147 -6.00 4.71 4.49
CA ALA A 147 -6.15 5.74 3.47
C ALA A 147 -5.77 7.15 3.98
N ALA A 148 -4.70 7.26 4.78
CA ALA A 148 -4.19 8.54 5.25
C ALA A 148 -3.75 9.44 4.08
N PRO A 149 -3.76 10.76 4.26
CA PRO A 149 -3.50 11.69 3.16
C PRO A 149 -2.05 11.76 2.70
N THR A 150 -1.11 11.05 3.33
CA THR A 150 0.33 11.12 3.08
C THR A 150 0.69 10.91 1.60
N ALA A 151 0.07 9.93 0.92
CA ALA A 151 0.29 9.72 -0.51
C ALA A 151 -0.23 10.91 -1.35
N THR A 152 -1.37 11.48 -1.00
CA THR A 152 -1.91 12.68 -1.64
C THR A 152 -0.98 13.89 -1.47
N HIS A 153 -0.43 14.06 -0.27
CA HIS A 153 0.52 15.14 0.02
C HIS A 153 1.86 14.93 -0.72
N ALA A 154 2.32 13.69 -0.85
CA ALA A 154 3.49 13.38 -1.67
C ALA A 154 3.27 13.75 -3.15
N VAL A 155 2.11 13.42 -3.72
CA VAL A 155 1.75 13.83 -5.08
C VAL A 155 1.68 15.34 -5.23
N GLN A 156 1.10 16.04 -4.24
CA GLN A 156 1.07 17.49 -4.23
C GLN A 156 2.49 18.07 -4.20
N TRP A 157 3.34 17.55 -3.33
CA TRP A 157 4.74 17.99 -3.23
C TRP A 157 5.48 17.80 -4.57
N LEU A 158 5.35 16.64 -5.23
CA LEU A 158 5.94 16.38 -6.54
C LEU A 158 5.45 17.38 -7.60
N ARG A 159 4.16 17.70 -7.61
CA ARG A 159 3.57 18.71 -8.52
C ARG A 159 4.13 20.11 -8.29
N GLU A 160 4.24 20.54 -7.03
CA GLU A 160 4.77 21.85 -6.65
C GLU A 160 6.25 22.01 -7.05
N HIS A 161 6.99 20.89 -7.15
CA HIS A 161 8.38 20.87 -7.59
C HIS A 161 8.54 20.54 -9.09
N ASN A 162 7.43 20.55 -9.87
CA ASN A 162 7.41 20.22 -11.30
C ASN A 162 8.03 18.86 -11.63
N ILE A 163 7.85 17.89 -10.74
CA ILE A 163 8.31 16.51 -10.94
C ILE A 163 7.15 15.69 -11.53
N HIS A 164 7.35 15.20 -12.75
CA HIS A 164 6.36 14.42 -13.49
C HIS A 164 6.89 13.00 -13.69
N PRO A 165 6.40 12.01 -12.93
CA PRO A 165 6.90 10.65 -13.08
C PRO A 165 6.63 10.08 -14.48
N TYR A 166 7.67 9.48 -15.08
CA TYR A 166 7.53 8.63 -16.27
C TYR A 166 6.71 7.37 -15.96
N MET A 167 6.92 6.80 -14.76
CA MET A 167 6.24 5.61 -14.28
C MET A 167 6.14 5.67 -12.76
N VAL A 168 5.02 5.20 -12.25
CA VAL A 168 4.84 4.90 -10.83
C VAL A 168 4.63 3.39 -10.70
N LEU A 169 5.42 2.75 -9.85
CA LEU A 169 5.29 1.34 -9.51
C LEU A 169 4.93 1.24 -8.03
N ASP A 170 3.78 0.66 -7.79
CA ASP A 170 3.26 0.38 -6.46
C ASP A 170 3.24 -1.12 -6.20
N GLU A 171 2.70 -1.51 -5.09
CA GLU A 171 2.48 -2.90 -4.71
C GLU A 171 1.29 -3.54 -5.44
N GLY A 172 1.00 -4.78 -5.07
CA GLY A 172 -0.13 -5.54 -5.61
C GLY A 172 0.24 -6.41 -6.80
N GLY A 173 -0.79 -6.97 -7.39
CA GLY A 173 -0.62 -7.99 -8.42
C GLY A 173 -0.17 -9.33 -7.87
N ALA A 174 -0.28 -10.36 -8.70
CA ALA A 174 0.15 -11.70 -8.36
C ALA A 174 0.34 -12.54 -9.62
N VAL A 175 1.09 -13.64 -9.49
CA VAL A 175 1.05 -14.72 -10.50
C VAL A 175 -0.06 -15.69 -10.10
N ALA A 176 -1.19 -15.64 -10.80
CA ALA A 176 -2.32 -16.51 -10.58
C ALA A 176 -2.13 -17.85 -11.33
N THR A 177 -2.19 -18.96 -10.59
CA THR A 177 -2.15 -20.32 -11.17
C THR A 177 -3.53 -20.85 -11.56
N ASN A 178 -4.58 -20.18 -11.11
CA ASN A 178 -5.98 -20.46 -11.46
C ASN A 178 -6.62 -19.16 -11.92
N ALA A 179 -6.19 -18.68 -13.07
CA ALA A 179 -6.71 -17.42 -13.61
C ALA A 179 -8.20 -17.55 -14.02
N PRO A 180 -8.97 -16.45 -14.06
CA PRO A 180 -10.34 -16.46 -14.54
C PRO A 180 -10.48 -17.06 -15.94
N LEU A 181 -11.70 -17.43 -16.31
CA LEU A 181 -12.06 -17.99 -17.62
C LEU A 181 -11.42 -19.35 -17.92
N GLY A 182 -10.98 -20.11 -16.91
CA GLY A 182 -10.44 -21.45 -17.08
C GLY A 182 -9.04 -21.51 -17.69
N VAL A 183 -8.29 -20.42 -17.63
CA VAL A 183 -6.88 -20.42 -18.03
C VAL A 183 -6.07 -21.25 -17.04
N THR A 184 -5.36 -22.25 -17.51
CA THR A 184 -4.59 -23.21 -16.68
C THR A 184 -3.11 -22.83 -16.55
N GLU A 185 -2.64 -21.98 -17.43
CA GLU A 185 -1.26 -21.47 -17.37
C GLU A 185 -1.11 -20.39 -16.28
N PRO A 186 0.06 -20.27 -15.64
CA PRO A 186 0.33 -19.16 -14.73
C PRO A 186 0.24 -17.81 -15.46
N VAL A 187 -0.51 -16.87 -14.91
CA VAL A 187 -0.72 -15.53 -15.46
C VAL A 187 -0.24 -14.50 -14.48
N ALA A 188 0.72 -13.66 -14.88
CA ALA A 188 1.09 -12.48 -14.12
C ALA A 188 0.03 -11.39 -14.30
N MET A 189 -0.65 -11.05 -13.22
CA MET A 189 -1.66 -9.99 -13.19
C MET A 189 -0.98 -8.67 -12.78
N VAL A 190 -1.00 -7.71 -13.70
CA VAL A 190 -0.44 -6.37 -13.45
C VAL A 190 -1.58 -5.36 -13.46
N GLY A 191 -1.82 -4.71 -12.32
CA GLY A 191 -2.78 -3.63 -12.22
C GLY A 191 -2.25 -2.38 -12.94
N VAL A 192 -3.04 -1.81 -13.84
CA VAL A 192 -2.70 -0.57 -14.56
C VAL A 192 -3.67 0.57 -14.30
N SER A 193 -4.66 0.32 -13.47
CA SER A 193 -5.64 1.29 -12.98
C SER A 193 -6.33 0.77 -11.74
N GLU A 194 -6.84 1.67 -10.93
CA GLU A 194 -7.56 1.36 -9.70
C GLU A 194 -8.95 2.00 -9.69
N LYS A 195 -9.88 1.34 -9.01
CA LYS A 195 -11.23 1.89 -8.80
C LYS A 195 -11.18 2.93 -7.68
N GLY A 196 -11.98 3.99 -7.84
CA GLY A 196 -12.22 4.91 -6.73
C GLY A 196 -12.95 4.20 -5.58
N HIS A 197 -12.59 4.56 -4.36
CA HIS A 197 -13.24 4.15 -3.11
C HIS A 197 -13.95 5.33 -2.48
N VAL A 198 -15.08 5.10 -1.83
CA VAL A 198 -15.80 6.10 -1.07
C VAL A 198 -16.54 5.46 0.10
N ASP A 199 -16.35 6.03 1.28
CA ASP A 199 -17.13 5.71 2.46
C ASP A 199 -18.30 6.66 2.58
N LEU A 200 -19.51 6.13 2.84
CA LEU A 200 -20.72 6.90 3.01
C LEU A 200 -21.24 6.76 4.44
N THR A 201 -21.24 7.86 5.18
CA THR A 201 -21.92 7.93 6.46
C THR A 201 -23.36 8.43 6.28
N VAL A 202 -24.34 7.58 6.59
CA VAL A 202 -25.74 7.94 6.51
C VAL A 202 -26.29 8.19 7.91
N THR A 203 -26.75 9.40 8.15
CA THR A 203 -27.34 9.81 9.43
C THR A 203 -28.82 10.15 9.24
N ALA A 204 -29.72 9.46 9.94
CA ALA A 204 -31.13 9.79 10.00
C ALA A 204 -31.44 10.49 11.33
N ARG A 205 -32.24 11.55 11.25
CA ARG A 205 -32.74 12.28 12.43
C ARG A 205 -34.25 12.32 12.39
N ALA A 206 -34.89 12.14 13.50
CA ALA A 206 -36.35 12.30 13.68
C ALA A 206 -36.62 12.80 15.09
N ASP A 207 -37.78 13.44 15.24
CA ASP A 207 -38.27 13.82 16.57
C ASP A 207 -38.60 12.57 17.39
N GLY A 208 -38.25 12.61 18.68
CA GLY A 208 -38.59 11.54 19.59
C GLY A 208 -40.11 11.39 19.79
N GLY A 209 -40.52 10.21 20.26
CA GLY A 209 -41.94 9.93 20.53
C GLY A 209 -42.09 8.78 21.52
N HIS A 210 -43.34 8.54 21.94
CA HIS A 210 -43.65 7.43 22.83
C HIS A 210 -43.63 6.10 22.05
N ALA A 211 -42.99 5.07 22.60
CA ALA A 211 -42.83 3.77 21.93
C ALA A 211 -44.18 3.09 21.56
N SER A 212 -45.27 3.37 22.29
CA SER A 212 -46.60 2.82 21.98
C SER A 212 -47.31 3.52 20.78
N THR A 213 -46.79 4.66 20.35
CA THR A 213 -47.33 5.45 19.22
C THR A 213 -46.21 5.87 18.29
N PRO A 214 -45.53 4.90 17.64
CA PRO A 214 -44.35 5.18 16.83
C PRO A 214 -44.73 6.02 15.60
N ALA A 215 -43.90 7.01 15.28
CA ALA A 215 -44.10 7.82 14.08
C ALA A 215 -43.83 6.95 12.83
N ALA A 216 -44.60 7.23 11.76
CA ALA A 216 -44.42 6.51 10.49
C ALA A 216 -43.03 6.70 9.86
N ASN A 217 -42.35 7.80 10.18
CA ASN A 217 -41.02 8.17 9.68
C ASN A 217 -40.06 8.36 10.86
N ASP A 218 -39.94 7.37 11.74
CA ASP A 218 -38.88 7.36 12.75
C ASP A 218 -37.51 7.21 12.10
N ALA A 219 -36.44 7.59 12.83
CA ALA A 219 -35.07 7.61 12.30
C ALA A 219 -34.60 6.22 11.82
N CYS A 220 -35.01 5.15 12.51
CA CYS A 220 -34.62 3.80 12.15
C CYS A 220 -35.25 3.39 10.80
N ARG A 221 -36.55 3.66 10.57
CA ARG A 221 -37.21 3.38 9.30
C ARG A 221 -36.64 4.19 8.15
N LEU A 222 -36.32 5.47 8.40
CA LEU A 222 -35.68 6.32 7.40
C LEU A 222 -34.30 5.74 7.01
N LEU A 223 -33.48 5.36 7.97
CA LEU A 223 -32.16 4.76 7.74
C LEU A 223 -32.29 3.44 6.96
N CYS A 224 -33.20 2.55 7.35
CA CYS A 224 -33.44 1.29 6.63
C CYS A 224 -33.79 1.52 5.16
N ARG A 225 -34.67 2.49 4.88
CA ARG A 225 -35.06 2.82 3.48
C ARG A 225 -33.89 3.35 2.67
N VAL A 226 -33.02 4.17 3.24
CA VAL A 226 -31.87 4.69 2.56
C VAL A 226 -30.88 3.54 2.26
N CYS A 227 -30.57 2.69 3.23
CA CYS A 227 -29.73 1.53 3.03
C CYS A 227 -30.28 0.58 1.96
N GLU A 228 -31.62 0.30 1.98
CA GLU A 228 -32.26 -0.51 0.96
C GLU A 228 -32.17 0.15 -0.43
N THR A 229 -32.38 1.47 -0.51
CA THR A 229 -32.27 2.20 -1.78
C THR A 229 -30.85 2.14 -2.35
N ILE A 230 -29.83 2.34 -1.52
CA ILE A 230 -28.43 2.23 -1.92
C ILE A 230 -28.14 0.81 -2.42
N SER A 231 -28.54 -0.20 -1.65
CA SER A 231 -28.32 -1.61 -1.99
C SER A 231 -29.03 -2.05 -3.26
N ALA A 232 -30.26 -1.54 -3.50
CA ALA A 232 -31.06 -1.86 -4.68
C ALA A 232 -30.59 -1.12 -5.95
N ASN A 233 -29.78 -0.10 -5.81
CA ASN A 233 -29.28 0.71 -6.93
C ASN A 233 -27.76 0.71 -7.01
N PRO A 234 -27.11 -0.46 -7.17
CA PRO A 234 -25.68 -0.53 -7.39
C PRO A 234 -25.32 0.23 -8.67
N GLY A 235 -24.17 0.86 -8.69
CA GLY A 235 -23.67 1.52 -9.90
C GLY A 235 -23.68 0.56 -11.09
N LYS A 236 -23.87 1.10 -12.29
CA LYS A 236 -23.79 0.28 -13.50
C LYS A 236 -22.34 -0.15 -13.73
N PRO A 237 -22.07 -1.46 -13.89
CA PRO A 237 -20.75 -1.93 -14.26
C PRO A 237 -20.29 -1.28 -15.58
N GLN A 238 -19.03 -0.85 -15.62
CA GLN A 238 -18.42 -0.33 -16.84
C GLN A 238 -17.14 -1.14 -17.12
N LEU A 239 -16.99 -1.58 -18.35
CA LEU A 239 -15.74 -2.15 -18.83
C LEU A 239 -14.79 -1.00 -19.11
N THR A 240 -13.71 -0.93 -18.36
CA THR A 240 -12.60 -0.03 -18.69
C THR A 240 -11.72 -0.66 -19.77
N PRO A 241 -10.96 0.12 -20.55
CA PRO A 241 -10.04 -0.44 -21.53
C PRO A 241 -9.08 -1.49 -20.96
N ALA A 242 -8.62 -1.31 -19.72
CA ALA A 242 -7.74 -2.26 -19.04
C ALA A 242 -8.45 -3.60 -18.76
N VAL A 243 -9.70 -3.56 -18.28
CA VAL A 243 -10.51 -4.77 -18.01
C VAL A 243 -10.85 -5.47 -19.33
N GLU A 244 -11.22 -4.72 -20.38
CA GLU A 244 -11.50 -5.28 -21.69
C GLU A 244 -10.28 -6.00 -22.28
N ALA A 245 -9.08 -5.38 -22.22
CA ALA A 245 -7.84 -6.00 -22.66
C ALA A 245 -7.52 -7.27 -21.87
N THR A 246 -7.67 -7.23 -20.53
CA THR A 246 -7.45 -8.40 -19.65
C THR A 246 -8.39 -9.55 -20.02
N LEU A 247 -9.70 -9.28 -20.17
CA LEU A 247 -10.67 -10.31 -20.57
C LEU A 247 -10.40 -10.88 -21.95
N SER A 248 -9.97 -10.05 -22.90
CA SER A 248 -9.61 -10.48 -24.24
C SER A 248 -8.40 -11.42 -24.25
N GLU A 249 -7.34 -11.08 -23.50
CA GLU A 249 -6.13 -11.92 -23.37
C GLU A 249 -6.43 -13.24 -22.66
N LEU A 250 -7.18 -13.21 -21.57
CA LEU A 250 -7.57 -14.43 -20.84
C LEU A 250 -8.49 -15.31 -21.71
N GLY A 251 -9.45 -14.71 -22.42
CA GLY A 251 -10.34 -15.43 -23.32
C GLY A 251 -9.61 -16.12 -24.47
N ALA A 252 -8.59 -15.48 -25.04
CA ALA A 252 -7.76 -16.09 -26.08
C ALA A 252 -6.92 -17.29 -25.60
N ARG A 253 -6.69 -17.39 -24.29
CA ARG A 253 -5.92 -18.47 -23.63
C ARG A 253 -6.81 -19.48 -22.94
N SER A 254 -8.10 -19.19 -22.79
CA SER A 254 -9.07 -20.19 -22.33
C SER A 254 -9.21 -21.27 -23.38
N GLY A 255 -9.04 -22.52 -23.01
CA GLY A 255 -9.19 -23.67 -23.91
C GLY A 255 -10.65 -23.95 -24.36
N ALA A 256 -11.48 -22.92 -24.44
CA ALA A 256 -12.90 -22.98 -24.83
C ALA A 256 -13.08 -22.63 -26.31
#